data_ceba0895d87c598ace9c0b90e0fedaba
#
_entry.id   ceba0895d87c598ace9c0b90e0fedaba
#
_cell.length_a   1.000
_cell.length_b   1.000
_cell.length_c   1.000
_cell.angle_alpha   90.00
_cell.angle_beta   90.00
_cell.angle_gamma   90.00
#
_symmetry.space_group_name_H-M   'P 1'
#
loop_
_entity.id
_entity.type
_entity.pdbx_description
1 polymer ?
#
loop_
_entity_poly.entity_id
_entity_poly.type
_entity_poly.pdbx_seq_one_letter_code
_entity_poly.pdbx_strand_id
1 'polypeptide(L)' 'MEYFPAPLEKLVEQFARLPGIGHKSAQRLAFFVL' A
#
# COMPACT_ATOMS: atom_id res chain seq x y z
N MET A 1 7.82 -5.70 3.40
CA MET A 1 7.63 -5.30 1.99
C MET A 1 8.92 -5.21 1.21
N GLU A 2 9.79 -6.16 1.45
CA GLU A 2 11.12 -6.17 0.83
C GLU A 2 11.07 -6.32 -0.69
N TYR A 3 10.04 -6.98 -1.19
CA TYR A 3 9.98 -7.33 -2.61
C TYR A 3 9.24 -6.32 -3.47
N PHE A 4 8.70 -5.27 -2.86
CA PHE A 4 8.00 -4.24 -3.61
C PHE A 4 8.97 -3.19 -4.10
N PRO A 5 8.76 -2.69 -5.33
CA PRO A 5 9.50 -1.51 -5.79
C PRO A 5 9.23 -0.32 -4.87
N ALA A 6 10.21 0.57 -4.74
CA ALA A 6 10.07 1.71 -3.85
C ALA A 6 8.84 2.59 -4.16
N PRO A 7 8.49 2.88 -5.42
CA PRO A 7 7.28 3.66 -5.70
C PRO A 7 6.01 2.98 -5.23
N LEU A 8 5.91 1.66 -5.41
CA LEU A 8 4.75 0.90 -4.96
C LEU A 8 4.68 0.86 -3.44
N GLU A 9 5.82 0.71 -2.81
CA GLU A 9 5.91 0.70 -1.36
C GLU A 9 5.42 2.02 -0.76
N LYS A 10 5.81 3.14 -1.35
CA LYS A 10 5.34 4.45 -0.91
C LYS A 10 3.83 4.59 -1.07
N LEU A 11 3.28 4.08 -2.15
CA LEU A 11 1.84 4.11 -2.36
C LEU A 11 1.12 3.32 -1.28
N VAL A 12 1.63 2.14 -0.95
CA VAL A 12 1.06 1.32 0.11
C VAL A 12 1.09 2.08 1.43
N GLU A 13 2.20 2.74 1.74
CA GLU A 13 2.32 3.52 2.97
C GLU A 13 1.25 4.61 3.06
N GLN A 14 1.00 5.30 1.95
CA GLN A 14 -0.02 6.36 1.94
C GLN A 14 -1.41 5.78 2.18
N PHE A 15 -1.74 4.68 1.54
CA PHE A 15 -3.03 4.02 1.78
C PHE A 15 -3.17 3.57 3.23
N ALA A 16 -2.08 3.07 3.82
CA ALA A 16 -2.11 2.58 5.19
C ALA A 16 -2.36 3.69 6.22
N ARG A 17 -2.19 4.95 5.83
CA ARG A 17 -2.45 6.09 6.71
C ARG A 17 -3.93 6.45 6.77
N LEU A 18 -4.74 5.93 5.87
CA LEU A 18 -6.18 6.21 5.88
C LEU A 18 -6.84 5.53 7.08
N PRO A 19 -7.79 6.21 7.73
CA PRO A 19 -8.50 5.61 8.86
C PRO A 19 -9.16 4.30 8.47
N GLY A 20 -8.97 3.28 9.29
CA GLY A 20 -9.57 1.98 9.05
C GLY A 20 -8.86 1.12 8.02
N ILE A 21 -7.77 1.58 7.45
CA ILE A 21 -7.01 0.82 6.46
C ILE A 21 -5.74 0.28 7.11
N GLY A 22 -5.64 -1.04 7.17
CA GLY A 22 -4.44 -1.71 7.64
C GLY A 22 -3.45 -1.94 6.49
N HIS A 23 -2.30 -2.51 6.83
CA HIS A 23 -1.22 -2.72 5.86
C HIS A 23 -1.64 -3.65 4.71
N LYS A 24 -2.34 -4.73 5.04
CA LYS A 24 -2.79 -5.69 4.03
C LYS A 24 -3.82 -5.07 3.09
N SER A 25 -4.76 -4.32 3.64
CA SER A 25 -5.74 -3.62 2.82
C SER A 25 -5.06 -2.60 1.93
N ALA A 26 -4.06 -1.89 2.45
CA ALA A 26 -3.29 -0.92 1.68
C ALA A 26 -2.59 -1.58 0.51
N GLN A 27 -2.01 -2.75 0.72
CA GLN A 27 -1.35 -3.49 -0.36
C GLN A 27 -2.34 -3.86 -1.46
N ARG A 28 -3.51 -4.34 -1.07
CA ARG A 28 -4.55 -4.72 -2.03
C ARG A 28 -5.03 -3.51 -2.83
N LEU A 29 -5.20 -2.38 -2.17
CA LEU A 29 -5.59 -1.15 -2.84
C LEU A 29 -4.51 -0.70 -3.82
N ALA A 30 -3.26 -0.78 -3.44
CA ALA A 30 -2.16 -0.39 -4.30
C ALA A 30 -2.12 -1.26 -5.56
N PHE A 31 -2.31 -2.56 -5.41
CA PHE A 31 -2.36 -3.46 -6.56
C PHE A 31 -3.56 -3.18 -7.44
N PHE A 32 -4.66 -2.80 -6.85
CA PHE A 32 -5.87 -2.49 -7.62
C PHE A 32 -5.69 -1.21 -8.44
N VAL A 33 -5.03 -0.21 -7.86
CA VAL A 33 -4.80 1.06 -8.53
C VAL A 33 -3.76 0.93 -9.64
N LEU A 34 -2.83 0.03 -9.46
CA LEU A 34 -1.76 -0.19 -10.42
C LEU A 34 -2.36 -0.84 -11.70
#